data_25867830245478addac916406b9e92f6
#
_entry.id   25867830245478addac916406b9e92f6
#
_cell.length_a   1.000
_cell.length_b   1.000
_cell.length_c   1.000
_cell.angle_alpha   90.00
_cell.angle_beta   90.00
_cell.angle_gamma   90.00
#
_symmetry.space_group_name_H-M   'P 1'
#
loop_
_entity.id
_entity.type
_entity.pdbx_description
1 polymer ?
#
loop_
_entity_poly.entity_id
_entity_poly.type
_entity_poly.pdbx_seq_one_letter_code
_entity_poly.pdbx_strand_id
1 'polypeptide(L)'
;MRWRRFLLIAAMLAAASPAARAADPAVLAAESSVRLGLTAGYGNYEENISPQDTESGALLGITAGVSALTPHGFAGVGLPDLYTDVGYSFAAGFLNYHGNLQNAADTPYQAHDNAYYNTAIVRLGLGAPLQGGAEVIPYLAGGYQNWYRNVGGAFGYGEFYQAGLIGGGLRLDVPSSPDLVVSAAVEGFAVIGGSVSAPSQNFTGNFGTSMEERVSLDADYRLTRTWHAFAGLGLTHYGYTGSKPGFAGEYEPLSTTIQVNSMFGVAYGF
;
A
#
# COMPACT_ATOMS: atom_id res chain seq x y z
N MET A 1 -15.30 21.68 -4.73
CA MET A 1 -15.94 22.14 -3.48
C MET A 1 -16.41 20.96 -2.61
N ARG A 2 -15.56 19.90 -2.38
CA ARG A 2 -15.90 18.68 -1.60
C ARG A 2 -14.97 18.39 -0.42
N TRP A 3 -13.95 19.22 -0.19
CA TRP A 3 -12.90 18.99 0.85
C TRP A 3 -13.31 19.33 2.29
N ARG A 4 -14.39 20.09 2.49
CA ARG A 4 -14.84 20.50 3.84
C ARG A 4 -15.49 19.37 4.67
N ARG A 5 -15.86 18.24 4.07
CA ARG A 5 -16.54 17.15 4.80
C ARG A 5 -15.58 16.18 5.49
N PHE A 6 -14.33 16.06 5.02
CA PHE A 6 -13.33 15.18 5.65
C PHE A 6 -12.74 15.76 6.95
N LEU A 7 -12.61 17.06 7.07
CA LEU A 7 -12.13 17.72 8.28
C LEU A 7 -13.11 17.66 9.47
N LEU A 8 -14.41 17.48 9.21
CA LEU A 8 -15.44 17.39 10.26
C LEU A 8 -15.48 16.02 10.95
N ILE A 9 -15.07 14.94 10.28
CA ILE A 9 -15.04 13.59 10.87
C ILE A 9 -13.86 13.46 11.84
N ALA A 10 -12.72 14.05 11.55
CA ALA A 10 -11.56 14.07 12.45
C ALA A 10 -11.82 14.90 13.74
N ALA A 11 -12.65 15.95 13.66
CA ALA A 11 -12.99 16.81 14.80
C ALA A 11 -14.04 16.19 15.76
N MET A 12 -14.87 15.29 15.31
CA MET A 12 -15.89 14.67 16.16
C MET A 12 -15.35 13.52 17.03
N LEU A 13 -14.23 12.92 16.67
CA LEU A 13 -13.56 11.89 17.48
C LEU A 13 -12.80 12.47 18.69
N ALA A 14 -12.51 13.75 18.69
CA ALA A 14 -11.79 14.43 19.78
C ALA A 14 -12.66 14.84 20.99
N ALA A 15 -13.99 14.67 20.93
CA ALA A 15 -14.92 15.20 21.94
C ALA A 15 -15.38 14.19 23.00
N ALA A 16 -14.99 12.94 22.93
CA ALA A 16 -15.26 11.96 23.98
C ALA A 16 -14.00 11.79 24.83
N SER A 17 -13.87 12.56 25.93
CA SER A 17 -12.87 12.25 26.96
C SER A 17 -13.36 11.09 27.83
N PRO A 18 -13.02 9.83 27.57
CA PRO A 18 -13.03 8.81 28.58
C PRO A 18 -11.78 9.01 29.45
N ALA A 19 -11.89 8.69 30.73
CA ALA A 19 -10.71 8.54 31.58
C ALA A 19 -9.64 7.74 30.82
N ALA A 20 -8.41 8.26 30.79
CA ALA A 20 -7.30 7.69 30.03
C ALA A 20 -7.20 6.17 30.27
N ARG A 21 -7.72 5.41 29.34
CA ARG A 21 -7.69 3.96 29.34
C ARG A 21 -6.52 3.57 28.47
N ALA A 22 -5.61 2.76 28.96
CA ALA A 22 -4.56 2.20 28.14
C ALA A 22 -5.15 1.24 27.09
N ALA A 23 -4.49 1.12 25.94
CA ALA A 23 -4.81 0.13 24.93
C ALA A 23 -4.89 -1.29 25.55
N ASP A 24 -5.70 -2.14 24.97
CA ASP A 24 -5.82 -3.54 25.39
C ASP A 24 -4.45 -4.26 25.25
N PRO A 25 -4.03 -5.07 26.22
CA PRO A 25 -2.76 -5.78 26.12
C PRO A 25 -2.60 -6.68 24.89
N ALA A 26 -3.69 -7.22 24.33
CA ALA A 26 -3.62 -7.99 23.10
C ALA A 26 -3.30 -7.07 21.90
N VAL A 27 -3.94 -5.88 21.84
CA VAL A 27 -3.66 -4.86 20.80
C VAL A 27 -2.23 -4.34 20.91
N LEU A 28 -1.75 -4.03 22.13
CA LEU A 28 -0.37 -3.63 22.36
C LEU A 28 0.62 -4.67 21.86
N ALA A 29 0.35 -5.96 22.14
CA ALA A 29 1.22 -7.05 21.71
C ALA A 29 1.22 -7.24 20.19
N ALA A 30 0.07 -7.13 19.54
CA ALA A 30 -0.06 -7.24 18.08
C ALA A 30 0.65 -6.06 17.37
N GLU A 31 0.49 -4.84 17.90
CA GLU A 31 1.02 -3.61 17.29
C GLU A 31 2.44 -3.24 17.77
N SER A 32 3.10 -4.08 18.59
CA SER A 32 4.48 -3.89 19.03
C SER A 32 5.34 -5.09 18.62
N SER A 33 5.66 -5.18 17.33
CA SER A 33 6.31 -6.36 16.77
C SER A 33 7.17 -6.07 15.54
N VAL A 34 8.13 -6.99 15.29
CA VAL A 34 8.82 -7.12 13.99
C VAL A 34 8.15 -8.24 13.21
N ARG A 35 7.78 -8.01 11.97
CA ARG A 35 7.00 -8.92 11.12
C ARG A 35 7.78 -9.34 9.88
N LEU A 36 7.67 -10.62 9.50
CA LEU A 36 8.18 -11.16 8.24
C LEU A 36 7.16 -12.15 7.67
N GLY A 37 6.81 -11.99 6.40
CA GLY A 37 5.82 -12.84 5.77
C GLY A 37 6.03 -13.03 4.28
N LEU A 38 5.23 -13.93 3.73
CA LEU A 38 5.08 -14.18 2.30
C LEU A 38 3.80 -13.50 1.82
N THR A 39 3.81 -13.08 0.56
CA THR A 39 2.62 -12.52 -0.10
C THR A 39 2.32 -13.29 -1.38
N ALA A 40 1.04 -13.43 -1.67
CA ALA A 40 0.54 -13.95 -2.94
C ALA A 40 -0.64 -13.08 -3.38
N GLY A 41 -0.67 -12.70 -4.65
CA GLY A 41 -1.69 -11.80 -5.14
C GLY A 41 -1.89 -11.87 -6.64
N TYR A 42 -2.71 -10.97 -7.13
CA TYR A 42 -3.01 -10.76 -8.52
C TYR A 42 -3.01 -9.27 -8.84
N GLY A 43 -2.31 -8.89 -9.90
CA GLY A 43 -2.27 -7.53 -10.41
C GLY A 43 -2.98 -7.42 -11.75
N ASN A 44 -3.68 -6.32 -11.95
CA ASN A 44 -4.27 -5.91 -13.22
C ASN A 44 -3.92 -4.45 -13.47
N TYR A 45 -3.26 -4.19 -14.58
CA TYR A 45 -2.89 -2.87 -15.10
C TYR A 45 -3.62 -2.62 -16.42
N GLU A 46 -4.09 -1.40 -16.61
CA GLU A 46 -4.81 -0.98 -17.80
C GLU A 46 -4.39 0.44 -18.21
N GLU A 47 -4.10 0.63 -19.48
CA GLU A 47 -3.89 1.96 -20.07
C GLU A 47 -5.18 2.51 -20.63
N ASN A 48 -5.48 3.80 -20.36
CA ASN A 48 -6.68 4.46 -20.86
C ASN A 48 -6.45 5.03 -22.28
N ILE A 49 -6.16 4.13 -23.21
CA ILE A 49 -6.02 4.39 -24.65
C ILE A 49 -6.96 3.51 -25.45
N SER A 50 -7.06 3.75 -26.74
CA SER A 50 -7.84 2.90 -27.66
C SER A 50 -6.98 2.59 -28.90
N PRO A 51 -6.74 1.30 -29.19
CA PRO A 51 -7.13 0.12 -28.41
C PRO A 51 -6.38 0.05 -27.05
N GLN A 52 -7.00 -0.60 -26.07
CA GLN A 52 -6.52 -0.65 -24.69
C GLN A 52 -5.36 -1.64 -24.54
N ASP A 53 -4.31 -1.21 -23.87
CA ASP A 53 -3.22 -2.09 -23.41
C ASP A 53 -3.48 -2.53 -21.97
N THR A 54 -3.28 -3.83 -21.70
CA THR A 54 -3.55 -4.44 -20.40
C THR A 54 -2.46 -5.41 -20.00
N GLU A 55 -2.23 -5.52 -18.69
CA GLU A 55 -1.38 -6.56 -18.11
C GLU A 55 -2.00 -7.16 -16.88
N SER A 56 -1.98 -8.46 -16.77
CA SER A 56 -2.51 -9.11 -15.59
C SER A 56 -1.85 -10.45 -15.29
N GLY A 57 -1.75 -10.79 -13.99
CA GLY A 57 -1.18 -12.06 -13.59
C GLY A 57 -0.94 -12.18 -12.09
N ALA A 58 -0.44 -13.36 -11.72
CA ALA A 58 -0.11 -13.68 -10.34
C ALA A 58 1.21 -13.00 -9.90
N LEU A 59 1.21 -12.53 -8.66
CA LEU A 59 2.35 -11.91 -7.99
C LEU A 59 2.68 -12.70 -6.72
N LEU A 60 3.93 -13.04 -6.53
CA LEU A 60 4.45 -13.66 -5.31
C LEU A 60 5.52 -12.76 -4.69
N GLY A 61 5.60 -12.75 -3.36
CA GLY A 61 6.56 -11.85 -2.74
C GLY A 61 6.76 -12.05 -1.26
N ILE A 62 7.36 -11.04 -0.66
CA ILE A 62 7.64 -10.97 0.76
C ILE A 62 7.13 -9.64 1.34
N THR A 63 6.81 -9.66 2.61
CA THR A 63 6.56 -8.45 3.40
C THR A 63 7.39 -8.48 4.66
N ALA A 64 7.90 -7.32 5.06
CA ALA A 64 8.61 -7.14 6.32
C ALA A 64 8.17 -5.81 6.95
N GLY A 65 8.17 -5.72 8.27
CA GLY A 65 7.81 -4.48 8.94
C GLY A 65 8.14 -4.49 10.42
N VAL A 66 8.08 -3.31 10.99
CA VAL A 66 8.14 -3.09 12.43
C VAL A 66 7.06 -2.09 12.82
N SER A 67 6.28 -2.42 13.83
CA SER A 67 5.30 -1.51 14.42
C SER A 67 5.51 -1.39 15.92
N ALA A 68 5.11 -0.26 16.47
CA ALA A 68 5.07 -0.04 17.91
C ALA A 68 3.86 0.83 18.27
N LEU A 69 3.09 0.38 19.25
CA LEU A 69 2.05 1.16 19.92
C LEU A 69 2.52 1.44 21.34
N THR A 70 2.90 2.70 21.62
CA THR A 70 3.47 3.09 22.92
C THR A 70 2.39 3.78 23.75
N PRO A 71 1.95 3.17 24.85
CA PRO A 71 0.92 3.73 25.71
C PRO A 71 1.32 5.12 26.27
N HIS A 72 0.38 6.06 26.25
CA HIS A 72 0.55 7.43 26.80
C HIS A 72 1.69 8.25 26.18
N GLY A 73 2.15 7.89 24.95
CA GLY A 73 3.25 8.55 24.27
C GLY A 73 4.60 8.36 24.97
N PHE A 74 5.64 9.03 24.47
CA PHE A 74 7.00 8.91 25.01
C PHE A 74 7.20 9.47 26.43
N ALA A 75 6.26 10.24 26.99
CA ALA A 75 6.47 11.01 28.22
C ALA A 75 5.55 10.64 29.37
N GLY A 76 4.67 9.66 29.24
CA GLY A 76 3.71 9.29 30.29
C GLY A 76 2.73 10.41 30.69
N VAL A 77 2.55 11.42 29.86
CA VAL A 77 1.82 12.66 30.17
C VAL A 77 0.49 12.65 29.41
N GLY A 78 -0.48 11.81 29.82
CA GLY A 78 -1.89 11.95 29.40
C GLY A 78 -2.15 12.10 27.89
N LEU A 79 -1.20 11.71 27.05
CA LEU A 79 -1.28 11.74 25.59
C LEU A 79 -1.93 10.45 25.06
N PRO A 80 -2.56 10.49 23.90
CA PRO A 80 -2.99 9.30 23.19
C PRO A 80 -1.82 8.31 22.98
N ASP A 81 -2.13 7.03 22.74
CA ASP A 81 -1.12 6.02 22.46
C ASP A 81 -0.41 6.34 21.14
N LEU A 82 0.93 6.38 21.15
CA LEU A 82 1.70 6.71 19.94
C LEU A 82 1.89 5.48 19.09
N TYR A 83 1.40 5.53 17.86
CA TYR A 83 1.57 4.49 16.85
C TYR A 83 2.66 4.86 15.86
N THR A 84 3.58 3.94 15.63
CA THR A 84 4.60 4.01 14.58
C THR A 84 4.66 2.69 13.83
N ASP A 85 4.76 2.76 12.50
CA ASP A 85 4.91 1.56 11.65
C ASP A 85 5.83 1.86 10.48
N VAL A 86 6.70 0.93 10.17
CA VAL A 86 7.53 0.92 8.96
C VAL A 86 7.31 -0.40 8.26
N GLY A 87 6.80 -0.37 7.06
CA GLY A 87 6.52 -1.54 6.25
C GLY A 87 7.26 -1.51 4.91
N TYR A 88 7.68 -2.68 4.47
CA TYR A 88 8.22 -2.92 3.14
C TYR A 88 7.55 -4.14 2.53
N SER A 89 7.24 -4.06 1.24
CA SER A 89 6.78 -5.20 0.44
C SER A 89 7.51 -5.26 -0.89
N PHE A 90 7.84 -6.47 -1.28
CA PHE A 90 8.33 -6.83 -2.60
C PHE A 90 7.40 -7.88 -3.19
N ALA A 91 7.02 -7.73 -4.46
CA ALA A 91 6.29 -8.74 -5.20
C ALA A 91 6.84 -8.84 -6.62
N ALA A 92 6.85 -10.05 -7.16
CA ALA A 92 7.30 -10.33 -8.52
C ALA A 92 6.36 -11.34 -9.20
N GLY A 93 6.25 -11.26 -10.52
CA GLY A 93 5.44 -12.19 -11.26
C GLY A 93 5.63 -12.10 -12.77
N PHE A 94 5.00 -13.07 -13.44
CA PHE A 94 4.85 -13.07 -14.89
C PHE A 94 3.44 -12.61 -15.20
N LEU A 95 3.31 -11.43 -15.83
CA LEU A 95 2.03 -10.90 -16.25
C LEU A 95 1.82 -11.21 -17.74
N ASN A 96 0.57 -11.36 -18.13
CA ASN A 96 0.19 -11.49 -19.53
C ASN A 96 -0.11 -10.10 -20.07
N TYR A 97 0.72 -9.64 -21.00
CA TYR A 97 0.52 -8.39 -21.72
C TYR A 97 -0.36 -8.63 -22.96
N HIS A 98 -1.37 -7.79 -23.12
CA HIS A 98 -2.20 -7.71 -24.32
C HIS A 98 -2.30 -6.24 -24.70
N GLY A 99 -1.79 -5.89 -25.87
CA GLY A 99 -1.78 -4.51 -26.33
C GLY A 99 -1.56 -4.39 -27.82
N ASN A 100 -1.07 -3.23 -28.24
CA ASN A 100 -0.87 -2.90 -29.65
C ASN A 100 0.48 -2.21 -29.82
N LEU A 101 1.08 -2.35 -31.01
CA LEU A 101 2.29 -1.65 -31.35
C LEU A 101 1.99 -0.18 -31.62
N GLN A 102 2.58 0.75 -30.86
CA GLN A 102 2.34 2.19 -30.96
C GLN A 102 2.68 2.80 -32.35
N ASN A 103 3.62 2.20 -33.08
CA ASN A 103 4.09 2.68 -34.37
C ASN A 103 3.47 1.99 -35.59
N ALA A 104 2.62 0.98 -35.37
CA ALA A 104 1.95 0.21 -36.40
C ALA A 104 0.48 0.11 -36.04
N ALA A 105 -0.31 1.11 -36.46
CA ALA A 105 -1.72 1.26 -36.13
C ALA A 105 -2.44 -0.08 -36.09
N ASP A 106 -3.05 -0.38 -34.94
CA ASP A 106 -3.92 -1.52 -34.69
C ASP A 106 -3.27 -2.91 -34.88
N THR A 107 -1.93 -3.04 -34.78
CA THR A 107 -1.29 -4.35 -34.80
C THR A 107 -1.28 -4.96 -33.39
N PRO A 108 -2.10 -5.99 -33.11
CA PRO A 108 -2.14 -6.61 -31.80
C PRO A 108 -0.79 -7.23 -31.44
N TYR A 109 -0.39 -7.04 -30.19
CA TYR A 109 0.83 -7.62 -29.63
C TYR A 109 0.52 -8.29 -28.31
N GLN A 110 0.98 -9.53 -28.15
CA GLN A 110 0.84 -10.31 -26.93
C GLN A 110 2.21 -10.80 -26.49
N ALA A 111 2.49 -10.65 -25.20
CA ALA A 111 3.76 -11.07 -24.62
C ALA A 111 3.58 -11.44 -23.15
N HIS A 112 4.67 -11.93 -22.54
CA HIS A 112 4.76 -12.00 -21.08
C HIS A 112 5.59 -10.83 -20.58
N ASP A 113 5.17 -10.24 -19.48
CA ASP A 113 5.91 -9.22 -18.76
C ASP A 113 6.51 -9.83 -17.49
N ASN A 114 7.80 -9.55 -17.23
CA ASN A 114 8.44 -9.81 -15.94
C ASN A 114 8.28 -8.57 -15.07
N ALA A 115 7.37 -8.61 -14.12
CA ALA A 115 7.05 -7.48 -13.25
C ALA A 115 7.68 -7.63 -11.87
N TYR A 116 8.21 -6.51 -11.34
CA TYR A 116 8.74 -6.38 -9.97
C TYR A 116 8.16 -5.11 -9.32
N TYR A 117 7.52 -5.28 -8.18
CA TYR A 117 6.93 -4.19 -7.40
C TYR A 117 7.64 -4.06 -6.06
N ASN A 118 7.99 -2.85 -5.68
CA ASN A 118 8.51 -2.53 -4.36
C ASN A 118 7.71 -1.39 -3.76
N THR A 119 7.39 -1.49 -2.47
CA THR A 119 6.74 -0.42 -1.73
C THR A 119 7.33 -0.34 -0.32
N ALA A 120 7.71 0.86 0.10
CA ALA A 120 8.13 1.16 1.46
C ALA A 120 7.25 2.28 2.02
N ILE A 121 6.69 2.10 3.21
CA ILE A 121 5.78 3.08 3.85
C ILE A 121 6.16 3.23 5.31
N VAL A 122 6.09 4.48 5.79
CA VAL A 122 6.17 4.85 7.20
C VAL A 122 4.83 5.44 7.60
N ARG A 123 4.31 5.03 8.77
CA ARG A 123 3.08 5.54 9.37
C ARG A 123 3.36 6.08 10.75
N LEU A 124 2.74 7.22 11.08
CA LEU A 124 2.81 7.85 12.38
C LEU A 124 1.41 8.28 12.80
N GLY A 125 0.92 7.76 13.91
CA GLY A 125 -0.46 7.95 14.34
C GLY A 125 -0.62 8.08 15.84
N LEU A 126 -1.86 8.30 16.24
CA LEU A 126 -2.27 8.39 17.63
C LEU A 126 -3.44 7.43 17.87
N GLY A 127 -3.23 6.44 18.73
CA GLY A 127 -4.25 5.49 19.13
C GLY A 127 -5.23 6.08 20.12
N ALA A 128 -6.49 5.73 19.97
CA ALA A 128 -7.55 6.08 20.90
C ALA A 128 -8.33 4.80 21.28
N PRO A 129 -8.22 4.36 22.54
CA PRO A 129 -8.92 3.16 22.99
C PRO A 129 -10.45 3.38 23.04
N LEU A 130 -11.17 2.39 22.57
CA LEU A 130 -12.62 2.35 22.54
C LEU A 130 -13.17 1.41 23.62
N GLN A 131 -14.51 1.38 23.77
CA GLN A 131 -15.16 0.39 24.61
C GLN A 131 -14.93 -1.03 24.07
N GLY A 132 -14.75 -2.00 24.97
CA GLY A 132 -14.49 -3.39 24.59
C GLY A 132 -13.02 -3.70 24.26
N GLY A 133 -12.10 -2.75 24.48
CA GLY A 133 -10.66 -2.94 24.25
C GLY A 133 -10.20 -2.68 22.83
N ALA A 134 -11.11 -2.33 21.93
CA ALA A 134 -10.73 -1.95 20.57
C ALA A 134 -9.92 -0.63 20.56
N GLU A 135 -9.06 -0.47 19.56
CA GLU A 135 -8.22 0.72 19.35
C GLU A 135 -8.52 1.31 17.97
N VAL A 136 -8.75 2.61 17.89
CA VAL A 136 -8.82 3.32 16.61
C VAL A 136 -7.59 4.19 16.45
N ILE A 137 -6.91 4.08 15.33
CA ILE A 137 -5.60 4.72 15.08
C ILE A 137 -5.68 5.51 13.77
N PRO A 138 -6.03 6.81 13.82
CA PRO A 138 -5.76 7.73 12.72
C PRO A 138 -4.25 7.96 12.59
N TYR A 139 -3.72 7.98 11.36
CA TYR A 139 -2.30 8.18 11.10
C TYR A 139 -2.04 8.98 9.82
N LEU A 140 -0.89 9.64 9.78
CA LEU A 140 -0.26 10.14 8.57
C LEU A 140 0.69 9.08 8.03
N ALA A 141 0.87 9.06 6.71
CA ALA A 141 1.75 8.11 6.07
C ALA A 141 2.52 8.77 4.92
N GLY A 142 3.74 8.30 4.74
CA GLY A 142 4.58 8.66 3.62
C GLY A 142 5.35 7.45 3.12
N GLY A 143 5.70 7.43 1.85
CA GLY A 143 6.36 6.26 1.29
C GLY A 143 6.91 6.48 -0.09
N TYR A 144 7.41 5.40 -0.63
CA TYR A 144 7.95 5.31 -1.97
C TYR A 144 7.52 3.99 -2.58
N GLN A 145 7.17 4.01 -3.85
CA GLN A 145 6.91 2.82 -4.65
C GLN A 145 7.67 2.85 -5.96
N ASN A 146 8.05 1.66 -6.43
CA ASN A 146 8.52 1.48 -7.78
C ASN A 146 8.00 0.18 -8.38
N TRP A 147 7.91 0.19 -9.69
CA TRP A 147 7.53 -0.94 -10.49
C TRP A 147 8.48 -1.05 -11.70
N TYR A 148 9.07 -2.22 -11.86
CA TYR A 148 9.80 -2.56 -13.08
C TYR A 148 8.94 -3.50 -13.91
N ARG A 149 8.78 -3.16 -15.16
CA ARG A 149 8.04 -3.84 -16.20
C ARG A 149 9.01 -4.20 -17.31
N ASN A 150 9.02 -5.45 -17.76
CA ASN A 150 9.86 -5.89 -18.86
C ASN A 150 9.05 -6.79 -19.80
N VAL A 151 8.34 -6.14 -20.71
CA VAL A 151 7.55 -6.81 -21.74
C VAL A 151 8.50 -7.58 -22.66
N GLY A 152 8.26 -8.87 -22.83
CA GLY A 152 9.09 -9.75 -23.64
C GLY A 152 8.78 -9.68 -25.13
N GLY A 153 9.51 -10.49 -25.92
CA GLY A 153 9.32 -10.64 -27.37
C GLY A 153 10.11 -9.63 -28.21
N ALA A 154 9.84 -9.63 -29.51
CA ALA A 154 10.65 -8.89 -30.50
C ALA A 154 10.51 -7.37 -30.41
N PHE A 155 9.41 -6.89 -29.86
CA PHE A 155 9.09 -5.46 -29.72
C PHE A 155 9.01 -5.02 -28.24
N GLY A 156 9.29 -5.95 -27.32
CA GLY A 156 9.26 -5.67 -25.92
C GLY A 156 10.47 -4.86 -25.42
N TYR A 157 10.28 -4.17 -24.31
CA TYR A 157 11.32 -3.38 -23.65
C TYR A 157 11.05 -3.24 -22.15
N GLY A 158 12.06 -2.81 -21.41
CA GLY A 158 11.96 -2.60 -19.98
C GLY A 158 11.62 -1.15 -19.64
N GLU A 159 10.72 -1.00 -18.66
CA GLU A 159 10.30 0.28 -18.10
C GLU A 159 10.43 0.27 -16.59
N PHE A 160 10.82 1.37 -16.03
CA PHE A 160 10.94 1.57 -14.60
C PHE A 160 10.09 2.75 -14.17
N TYR A 161 9.05 2.46 -13.40
CA TYR A 161 8.14 3.43 -12.80
C TYR A 161 8.52 3.66 -11.35
N GLN A 162 8.38 4.90 -10.90
CA GLN A 162 8.60 5.26 -9.51
C GLN A 162 7.72 6.43 -9.09
N ALA A 163 7.38 6.50 -7.81
CA ALA A 163 6.63 7.61 -7.24
C ALA A 163 6.80 7.70 -5.72
N GLY A 164 6.70 8.91 -5.19
CA GLY A 164 6.50 9.17 -3.77
C GLY A 164 5.02 9.07 -3.40
N LEU A 165 4.76 8.71 -2.15
CA LEU A 165 3.42 8.60 -1.55
C LEU A 165 3.34 9.53 -0.33
N ILE A 166 2.29 10.36 -0.25
CA ILE A 166 1.98 11.17 0.93
C ILE A 166 0.49 11.07 1.19
N GLY A 167 0.12 10.69 2.41
CA GLY A 167 -1.29 10.51 2.73
C GLY A 167 -1.52 10.17 4.19
N GLY A 168 -2.49 9.32 4.44
CA GLY A 168 -2.84 8.84 5.76
C GLY A 168 -3.99 7.86 5.71
N GLY A 169 -4.38 7.41 6.88
CA GLY A 169 -5.41 6.40 6.99
C GLY A 169 -6.01 6.31 8.39
N LEU A 170 -6.86 5.32 8.51
CA LEU A 170 -7.49 4.93 9.75
C LEU A 170 -7.36 3.42 9.90
N ARG A 171 -6.86 2.97 11.04
CA ARG A 171 -6.81 1.58 11.45
C ARG A 171 -7.75 1.36 12.63
N LEU A 172 -8.43 0.24 12.66
CA LEU A 172 -9.23 -0.25 13.76
C LEU A 172 -8.71 -1.64 14.15
N ASP A 173 -8.28 -1.78 15.40
CA ASP A 173 -7.86 -3.05 16.00
C ASP A 173 -8.90 -3.52 17.00
N VAL A 174 -9.33 -4.76 16.87
CA VAL A 174 -10.37 -5.37 17.73
C VAL A 174 -9.82 -6.62 18.36
N PRO A 175 -9.60 -6.66 19.69
CA PRO A 175 -9.22 -7.88 20.39
C PRO A 175 -10.44 -8.83 20.42
N SER A 176 -10.43 -9.84 19.56
CA SER A 176 -11.48 -10.85 19.50
C SER A 176 -11.34 -11.91 20.59
N SER A 177 -10.13 -12.08 21.11
CA SER A 177 -9.78 -12.88 22.29
C SER A 177 -8.46 -12.37 22.89
N PRO A 178 -8.02 -12.87 24.06
CA PRO A 178 -6.72 -12.51 24.61
C PRO A 178 -5.52 -12.81 23.70
N ASP A 179 -5.70 -13.69 22.71
CA ASP A 179 -4.65 -14.12 21.81
C ASP A 179 -4.91 -13.77 20.32
N LEU A 180 -6.08 -13.18 20.00
CA LEU A 180 -6.44 -12.84 18.62
C LEU A 180 -6.89 -11.39 18.50
N VAL A 181 -6.18 -10.63 17.69
CA VAL A 181 -6.56 -9.30 17.23
C VAL A 181 -6.94 -9.35 15.75
N VAL A 182 -8.09 -8.78 15.41
CA VAL A 182 -8.52 -8.57 14.01
C VAL A 182 -8.48 -7.09 13.73
N SER A 183 -7.88 -6.72 12.62
CA SER A 183 -7.65 -5.34 12.23
C SER A 183 -8.24 -5.03 10.87
N ALA A 184 -8.71 -3.81 10.70
CA ALA A 184 -9.10 -3.27 9.40
C ALA A 184 -8.46 -1.91 9.21
N ALA A 185 -7.97 -1.63 8.00
CA ALA A 185 -7.42 -0.32 7.68
C ALA A 185 -7.91 0.19 6.32
N VAL A 186 -8.02 1.51 6.21
CA VAL A 186 -8.26 2.24 4.96
C VAL A 186 -7.23 3.34 4.85
N GLU A 187 -6.62 3.50 3.68
CA GLU A 187 -5.57 4.49 3.40
C GLU A 187 -5.87 5.23 2.11
N GLY A 188 -5.46 6.49 2.05
CA GLY A 188 -5.47 7.29 0.84
C GLY A 188 -4.18 8.07 0.71
N PHE A 189 -3.56 8.02 -0.48
CA PHE A 189 -2.31 8.71 -0.79
C PHE A 189 -2.46 9.59 -2.02
N ALA A 190 -1.79 10.73 -2.00
CA ALA A 190 -1.38 11.42 -3.20
C ALA A 190 -0.10 10.75 -3.74
N VAL A 191 -0.14 10.31 -4.97
CA VAL A 191 1.02 9.79 -5.71
C VAL A 191 1.72 10.99 -6.35
N ILE A 192 2.93 11.29 -5.92
CA ILE A 192 3.66 12.53 -6.26
C ILE A 192 5.03 12.22 -6.85
N GLY A 193 5.53 13.13 -7.70
CA GLY A 193 6.87 13.00 -8.30
C GLY A 193 7.01 11.73 -9.14
N GLY A 194 5.92 11.24 -9.68
CA GLY A 194 5.90 10.02 -10.48
C GLY A 194 6.66 10.19 -11.78
N SER A 195 7.35 9.14 -12.21
CA SER A 195 8.06 9.09 -13.49
C SER A 195 8.15 7.67 -14.03
N VAL A 196 8.34 7.57 -15.35
CA VAL A 196 8.71 6.35 -16.05
C VAL A 196 10.03 6.56 -16.79
N SER A 197 10.85 5.53 -16.87
CA SER A 197 12.07 5.50 -17.67
C SER A 197 12.12 4.21 -18.50
N ALA A 198 12.27 4.36 -19.82
CA ALA A 198 12.48 3.27 -20.78
C ALA A 198 13.83 3.49 -21.52
N PRO A 199 14.97 3.08 -20.92
CA PRO A 199 16.30 3.41 -21.45
C PRO A 199 16.55 2.90 -22.86
N SER A 200 16.04 1.73 -23.23
CA SER A 200 16.17 1.17 -24.58
C SER A 200 15.44 1.98 -25.65
N GLN A 201 14.44 2.75 -25.26
CA GLN A 201 13.68 3.66 -26.11
C GLN A 201 14.17 5.11 -26.01
N ASN A 202 15.20 5.37 -25.18
CA ASN A 202 15.68 6.72 -24.85
C ASN A 202 14.55 7.65 -24.36
N PHE A 203 13.61 7.08 -23.61
CA PHE A 203 12.41 7.76 -23.12
C PHE A 203 12.43 7.91 -21.61
N THR A 204 12.00 9.08 -21.15
CA THR A 204 11.71 9.38 -19.75
C THR A 204 10.50 10.30 -19.69
N GLY A 205 9.48 9.89 -18.97
CA GLY A 205 8.24 10.64 -18.75
C GLY A 205 8.04 11.01 -17.28
N ASN A 206 7.50 12.21 -17.02
CA ASN A 206 7.09 12.63 -15.68
C ASN A 206 5.58 12.66 -15.62
N PHE A 207 5.03 12.19 -14.49
CA PHE A 207 3.61 12.17 -14.22
C PHE A 207 3.16 13.36 -13.37
N GLY A 208 1.90 13.72 -13.50
CA GLY A 208 1.23 14.59 -12.56
C GLY A 208 0.92 13.89 -11.24
N THR A 209 0.25 14.60 -10.35
CA THR A 209 -0.26 13.99 -9.11
C THR A 209 -1.51 13.16 -9.39
N SER A 210 -1.53 11.94 -8.90
CA SER A 210 -2.67 11.02 -8.92
C SER A 210 -3.01 10.55 -7.52
N MET A 211 -3.86 9.53 -7.41
CA MET A 211 -4.28 8.99 -6.11
C MET A 211 -4.03 7.49 -6.05
N GLU A 212 -3.81 7.04 -4.82
CA GLU A 212 -3.78 5.63 -4.46
C GLU A 212 -4.65 5.40 -3.23
N GLU A 213 -5.43 4.33 -3.25
CA GLU A 213 -6.33 3.91 -2.19
C GLU A 213 -6.01 2.48 -1.80
N ARG A 214 -6.01 2.20 -0.50
CA ARG A 214 -5.77 0.87 0.04
C ARG A 214 -6.81 0.51 1.07
N VAL A 215 -7.17 -0.76 1.10
CA VAL A 215 -8.00 -1.36 2.15
C VAL A 215 -7.31 -2.66 2.57
N SER A 216 -7.23 -2.92 3.87
CA SER A 216 -6.75 -4.19 4.39
C SER A 216 -7.63 -4.74 5.52
N LEU A 217 -7.58 -6.08 5.64
CA LEU A 217 -8.09 -6.85 6.77
C LEU A 217 -6.97 -7.78 7.21
N ASP A 218 -6.65 -7.74 8.50
CA ASP A 218 -5.55 -8.48 9.08
C ASP A 218 -6.00 -9.23 10.32
N ALA A 219 -5.32 -10.32 10.62
CA ALA A 219 -5.47 -11.07 11.88
C ALA A 219 -4.08 -11.36 12.43
N ASP A 220 -3.87 -11.08 13.71
CA ASP A 220 -2.67 -11.42 14.47
C ASP A 220 -3.06 -12.39 15.57
N TYR A 221 -2.43 -13.57 15.60
CA TYR A 221 -2.66 -14.60 16.59
C TYR A 221 -1.41 -14.87 17.40
N ARG A 222 -1.48 -14.63 18.70
CA ARG A 222 -0.38 -14.84 19.63
C ARG A 222 -0.19 -16.32 19.93
N LEU A 223 0.94 -16.88 19.47
CA LEU A 223 1.34 -18.27 19.68
C LEU A 223 2.01 -18.48 21.05
N THR A 224 2.81 -17.49 21.46
CA THR A 224 3.53 -17.46 22.76
C THR A 224 3.54 -16.02 23.29
N ARG A 225 4.31 -15.75 24.34
CA ARG A 225 4.46 -14.37 24.85
C ARG A 225 5.07 -13.40 23.84
N THR A 226 5.89 -13.91 22.92
CA THR A 226 6.68 -13.09 21.97
C THR A 226 6.46 -13.48 20.51
N TRP A 227 6.01 -14.69 20.21
CA TRP A 227 5.79 -15.14 18.85
C TRP A 227 4.31 -15.07 18.47
N HIS A 228 4.06 -14.48 17.32
CA HIS A 228 2.73 -14.38 16.72
C HIS A 228 2.76 -14.99 15.32
N ALA A 229 1.61 -15.43 14.86
CA ALA A 229 1.33 -15.69 13.44
C ALA A 229 0.36 -14.63 12.95
N PHE A 230 0.59 -14.12 11.76
CA PHE A 230 -0.34 -13.18 11.15
C PHE A 230 -0.78 -13.62 9.76
N ALA A 231 -1.96 -13.17 9.37
CA ALA A 231 -2.49 -13.30 8.02
C ALA A 231 -3.27 -12.04 7.65
N GLY A 232 -3.35 -11.72 6.37
CA GLY A 232 -4.07 -10.54 5.90
C GLY A 232 -4.50 -10.62 4.45
N LEU A 233 -5.45 -9.76 4.10
CA LEU A 233 -5.91 -9.50 2.75
C LEU A 233 -5.83 -8.01 2.47
N GLY A 234 -5.40 -7.65 1.28
CA GLY A 234 -5.28 -6.26 0.85
C GLY A 234 -5.82 -6.03 -0.56
N LEU A 235 -6.35 -4.85 -0.76
CA LEU A 235 -6.72 -4.30 -2.06
C LEU A 235 -6.03 -2.96 -2.20
N THR A 236 -5.32 -2.77 -3.31
CA THR A 236 -4.70 -1.49 -3.69
C THR A 236 -5.22 -1.08 -5.06
N HIS A 237 -5.64 0.17 -5.18
CA HIS A 237 -6.03 0.80 -6.43
C HIS A 237 -5.22 2.08 -6.59
N TYR A 238 -4.53 2.23 -7.71
CA TYR A 238 -3.78 3.45 -8.03
C TYR A 238 -3.71 3.68 -9.53
N GLY A 239 -3.31 4.88 -9.94
CA GLY A 239 -3.09 5.20 -11.33
C GLY A 239 -1.98 6.23 -11.51
N TYR A 240 -1.49 6.34 -12.74
CA TYR A 240 -0.61 7.43 -13.18
C TYR A 240 -1.33 8.31 -14.20
N THR A 241 -1.06 9.60 -14.17
CA THR A 241 -1.73 10.60 -15.04
C THR A 241 -1.29 10.52 -16.50
N GLY A 242 -0.35 9.65 -16.82
CA GLY A 242 0.37 9.68 -18.07
C GLY A 242 1.43 10.78 -18.13
N SER A 243 2.30 10.73 -19.13
CA SER A 243 3.37 11.69 -19.36
C SER A 243 3.06 12.65 -20.52
N LYS A 244 3.84 13.72 -20.62
CA LYS A 244 3.89 14.52 -21.84
C LYS A 244 4.68 13.75 -22.92
N PRO A 245 4.37 13.98 -24.22
CA PRO A 245 5.15 13.40 -25.30
C PRO A 245 6.64 13.77 -25.20
N GLY A 246 7.51 12.78 -25.42
CA GLY A 246 8.95 12.95 -25.58
C GLY A 246 9.32 13.55 -26.92
N PHE A 247 10.64 13.54 -27.23
CA PHE A 247 11.19 14.18 -28.43
C PHE A 247 10.73 13.53 -29.75
N ALA A 248 10.60 12.19 -29.76
CA ALA A 248 10.16 11.45 -30.94
C ALA A 248 8.65 11.13 -30.91
N GLY A 249 7.91 11.69 -29.93
CA GLY A 249 6.47 11.56 -29.82
C GLY A 249 6.02 10.45 -28.87
N GLU A 250 6.96 9.70 -28.26
CA GLU A 250 6.67 8.69 -27.27
C GLU A 250 6.04 9.35 -26.02
N TYR A 251 5.08 8.68 -25.41
CA TYR A 251 4.46 9.12 -24.17
C TYR A 251 3.93 7.90 -23.40
N GLU A 252 3.88 8.04 -22.09
CA GLU A 252 3.18 7.08 -21.23
C GLU A 252 1.71 7.49 -21.11
N PRO A 253 0.78 6.59 -21.40
CA PRO A 253 -0.66 6.87 -21.26
C PRO A 253 -1.07 7.03 -19.79
N LEU A 254 -2.27 7.60 -19.60
CA LEU A 254 -2.99 7.50 -18.35
C LEU A 254 -3.27 6.02 -18.05
N SER A 255 -2.98 5.58 -16.84
CA SER A 255 -3.16 4.17 -16.47
C SER A 255 -3.82 3.99 -15.11
N THR A 256 -4.35 2.79 -14.91
CA THR A 256 -4.96 2.34 -13.66
C THR A 256 -4.45 0.96 -13.31
N THR A 257 -4.14 0.73 -12.04
CA THR A 257 -3.71 -0.56 -11.51
C THR A 257 -4.57 -0.97 -10.33
N ILE A 258 -5.01 -2.21 -10.32
CA ILE A 258 -5.66 -2.86 -9.18
C ILE A 258 -4.82 -4.08 -8.78
N GLN A 259 -4.51 -4.18 -7.49
CA GLN A 259 -3.83 -5.34 -6.92
C GLN A 259 -4.64 -5.89 -5.74
N VAL A 260 -4.87 -7.20 -5.76
CA VAL A 260 -5.41 -7.94 -4.62
C VAL A 260 -4.32 -8.85 -4.10
N ASN A 261 -4.06 -8.82 -2.82
CA ASN A 261 -3.03 -9.65 -2.19
C ASN A 261 -3.52 -10.31 -0.92
N SER A 262 -2.96 -11.47 -0.64
CA SER A 262 -2.98 -12.12 0.66
C SER A 262 -1.57 -12.15 1.22
N MET A 263 -1.44 -12.12 2.54
CA MET A 263 -0.17 -12.27 3.24
C MET A 263 -0.32 -13.19 4.43
N PHE A 264 0.76 -13.85 4.79
CA PHE A 264 0.86 -14.65 6.02
C PHE A 264 2.31 -14.73 6.48
N GLY A 265 2.52 -14.83 7.76
CA GLY A 265 3.87 -14.83 8.30
C GLY A 265 3.92 -14.97 9.80
N VAL A 266 5.09 -14.61 10.33
CA VAL A 266 5.36 -14.60 11.76
C VAL A 266 5.79 -13.22 12.22
N ALA A 267 5.46 -12.90 13.47
CA ALA A 267 5.89 -11.67 14.12
C ALA A 267 6.56 -12.02 15.47
N TYR A 268 7.51 -11.17 15.84
CA TYR A 268 8.19 -11.24 17.15
C TYR A 268 7.88 -9.95 17.92
N GLY A 269 7.10 -10.11 18.99
CA GLY A 269 6.73 -9.02 19.89
C GLY A 269 7.86 -8.64 20.86
N PHE A 270 7.95 -7.36 21.21
CA PHE A 270 8.95 -6.80 22.13
C PHE A 270 8.33 -5.91 23.21
#